data_35830d698a150bc21923b24ff639b088
#
_entry.id   35830d698a150bc21923b24ff639b088
#
_cell.length_a   1.000
_cell.length_b   1.000
_cell.length_c   1.000
_cell.angle_alpha   90.00
_cell.angle_beta   90.00
_cell.angle_gamma   90.00
#
_symmetry.space_group_name_H-M   'P 1'
#
loop_
_entity.id
_entity.type
_entity.pdbx_description
1 polymer ?
#
loop_
_entity_poly.entity_id
_entity_poly.type
_entity_poly.pdbx_seq_one_letter_code
_entity_poly.pdbx_strand_id
1 'polypeptide(L)'
;FSGSRGKMPKFELNIEKTPIDVCDKGDSLTVTNGRMRLEIGKNPATFDFYYDNRYLTSFAKKWDRSYISHIIKNGESYMDAHLSVDIGEKLYGLGERFTNLVKNGQSVDMWNEDGGTCTEIAYKNIPFYLSSKGYGVFVNDSGPVSFEICSEQVSRAQMCVPGEKIDLMIIGGENMKGALSNYC
;
A
#
# COMPACT_ATOMS: atom_id res chain seq x y z
N PHE A 1 -9.00 9.81 -19.56
CA PHE A 1 -8.30 10.83 -18.77
C PHE A 1 -7.04 11.23 -19.51
N SER A 2 -6.84 12.51 -19.81
CA SER A 2 -5.75 13.02 -20.64
C SER A 2 -4.84 13.99 -19.89
N GLY A 3 -4.53 13.68 -18.65
CA GLY A 3 -3.57 14.43 -17.85
C GLY A 3 -2.22 13.73 -17.86
N SER A 4 -1.32 14.07 -18.79
CA SER A 4 0.04 13.57 -18.73
C SER A 4 0.82 14.32 -17.67
N ARG A 5 1.04 13.71 -16.52
CA ARG A 5 2.22 14.04 -15.74
C ARG A 5 3.45 13.73 -16.59
N GLY A 6 4.41 14.65 -16.60
CA GLY A 6 5.74 14.33 -17.08
C GLY A 6 6.16 12.99 -16.48
N LYS A 7 6.78 12.12 -17.27
CA LYS A 7 7.22 10.81 -16.79
C LYS A 7 8.16 10.99 -15.62
N MET A 8 7.64 10.81 -14.39
CA MET A 8 8.51 10.65 -13.23
C MET A 8 9.34 9.39 -13.42
N PRO A 9 10.64 9.42 -13.09
CA PRO A 9 11.45 8.22 -13.14
C PRO A 9 10.81 7.16 -12.24
N LYS A 10 10.64 5.95 -12.77
CA LYS A 10 10.21 4.80 -11.98
C LYS A 10 11.42 4.02 -11.57
N PHE A 11 11.41 3.48 -10.34
CA PHE A 11 12.39 2.49 -9.95
C PHE A 11 12.15 1.22 -10.77
N GLU A 12 13.18 0.75 -11.46
CA GLU A 12 13.17 -0.59 -12.02
C GLU A 12 13.40 -1.57 -10.86
N LEU A 13 12.34 -2.27 -10.50
CA LEU A 13 12.43 -3.28 -9.45
C LEU A 13 12.91 -4.58 -10.07
N ASN A 14 13.95 -5.16 -9.51
CA ASN A 14 14.45 -6.46 -9.90
C ASN A 14 13.56 -7.56 -9.27
N ILE A 15 12.35 -7.70 -9.83
CA ILE A 15 11.38 -8.70 -9.35
C ILE A 15 11.57 -9.98 -10.15
N GLU A 16 11.86 -11.07 -9.46
CA GLU A 16 11.87 -12.40 -10.06
C GLU A 16 10.45 -12.74 -10.57
N LYS A 17 10.37 -13.04 -11.87
CA LYS A 17 9.09 -13.42 -12.48
C LYS A 17 8.78 -14.86 -12.13
N THR A 18 7.85 -15.05 -11.22
CA THR A 18 7.31 -16.38 -10.90
C THR A 18 6.04 -16.65 -11.68
N PRO A 19 5.75 -17.93 -12.00
CA PRO A 19 4.50 -18.31 -12.64
C PRO A 19 3.29 -17.85 -11.83
N ILE A 20 2.26 -17.41 -12.52
CA ILE A 20 0.99 -16.98 -11.93
C ILE A 20 -0.09 -17.97 -12.39
N ASP A 21 -0.78 -18.58 -11.43
CA ASP A 21 -1.96 -19.39 -11.69
C ASP A 21 -3.22 -18.56 -11.51
N VAL A 22 -4.13 -18.61 -12.49
CA VAL A 22 -5.40 -17.89 -12.44
C VAL A 22 -6.54 -18.90 -12.56
N CYS A 23 -7.44 -18.87 -11.59
CA CYS A 23 -8.66 -19.68 -11.58
C CYS A 23 -9.88 -18.76 -11.59
N ASP A 24 -10.69 -18.87 -12.65
CA ASP A 24 -11.98 -18.17 -12.75
C ASP A 24 -13.10 -19.05 -12.20
N LYS A 25 -13.82 -18.54 -11.19
CA LYS A 25 -14.94 -19.23 -10.53
C LYS A 25 -16.30 -18.62 -10.93
N GLY A 26 -16.35 -17.83 -12.01
CA GLY A 26 -17.56 -17.11 -12.42
C GLY A 26 -17.67 -15.76 -11.70
N ASP A 27 -18.09 -15.72 -10.46
CA ASP A 27 -18.29 -14.48 -9.69
C ASP A 27 -16.98 -13.93 -9.09
N SER A 28 -15.92 -14.71 -9.09
CA SER A 28 -14.61 -14.34 -8.56
C SER A 28 -13.47 -14.89 -9.36
N LEU A 29 -12.30 -14.28 -9.20
CA LEU A 29 -11.01 -14.78 -9.69
C LEU A 29 -10.13 -15.09 -8.50
N THR A 30 -9.37 -16.17 -8.58
CA THR A 30 -8.28 -16.46 -7.65
C THR A 30 -6.98 -16.39 -8.44
N VAL A 31 -6.06 -15.53 -8.01
CA VAL A 31 -4.72 -15.38 -8.58
C VAL A 31 -3.72 -15.86 -7.55
N THR A 32 -2.88 -16.83 -7.91
CA THR A 32 -1.87 -17.39 -7.00
C THR A 32 -0.48 -17.19 -7.60
N ASN A 33 0.44 -16.73 -6.75
CA ASN A 33 1.84 -16.58 -7.07
C ASN A 33 2.67 -17.15 -5.91
N GLY A 34 3.12 -18.40 -6.04
CA GLY A 34 3.77 -19.11 -4.96
C GLY A 34 2.88 -19.21 -3.72
N ARG A 35 3.35 -18.59 -2.62
CA ARG A 35 2.62 -18.56 -1.33
C ARG A 35 1.60 -17.41 -1.22
N MET A 36 1.67 -16.44 -2.13
CA MET A 36 0.71 -15.34 -2.19
C MET A 36 -0.53 -15.73 -2.98
N ARG A 37 -1.69 -15.34 -2.49
CA ARG A 37 -2.98 -15.52 -3.15
C ARG A 37 -3.80 -14.24 -3.06
N LEU A 38 -4.35 -13.85 -4.20
CA LEU A 38 -5.29 -12.74 -4.33
C LEU A 38 -6.65 -13.29 -4.75
N GLU A 39 -7.67 -13.01 -3.98
CA GLU A 39 -9.06 -13.26 -4.33
C GLU A 39 -9.71 -11.95 -4.80
N ILE A 40 -10.28 -11.99 -6.00
CA ILE A 40 -10.93 -10.85 -6.64
C ILE A 40 -12.41 -11.18 -6.81
N GLY A 41 -13.27 -10.51 -6.07
CA GLY A 41 -14.69 -10.51 -6.37
C GLY A 41 -14.95 -9.62 -7.59
N LYS A 42 -15.84 -10.06 -8.50
CA LYS A 42 -16.12 -9.31 -9.75
C LYS A 42 -17.21 -8.28 -9.58
N ASN A 43 -18.24 -8.56 -8.80
CA ASN A 43 -19.35 -7.65 -8.59
C ASN A 43 -19.98 -7.83 -7.20
N PRO A 44 -19.75 -6.88 -6.27
CA PRO A 44 -18.87 -5.73 -6.41
C PRO A 44 -17.38 -6.12 -6.47
N ALA A 45 -16.56 -5.25 -7.06
CA ALA A 45 -15.11 -5.49 -7.13
C ALA A 45 -14.51 -5.46 -5.73
N THR A 46 -13.90 -6.58 -5.31
CA THR A 46 -13.21 -6.73 -4.01
C THR A 46 -11.86 -7.39 -4.23
N PHE A 47 -10.89 -7.12 -3.34
CA PHE A 47 -9.54 -7.65 -3.44
C PHE A 47 -9.07 -8.05 -2.05
N ASP A 48 -8.92 -9.35 -1.82
CA ASP A 48 -8.52 -9.91 -0.54
C ASP A 48 -7.17 -10.65 -0.70
N PHE A 49 -6.18 -10.30 0.12
CA PHE A 49 -4.81 -10.79 0.02
C PHE A 49 -4.52 -11.82 1.11
N TYR A 50 -3.85 -12.90 0.73
CA TYR A 50 -3.51 -14.02 1.61
C TYR A 50 -2.05 -14.45 1.40
N TYR A 51 -1.44 -14.98 2.46
CA TYR A 51 -0.16 -15.66 2.44
C TYR A 51 -0.30 -17.00 3.17
N ASP A 52 -0.03 -18.13 2.50
CA ASP A 52 -0.29 -19.49 3.00
C ASP A 52 -1.69 -19.65 3.63
N ASN A 53 -2.72 -19.22 2.94
CA ASN A 53 -4.11 -19.19 3.39
C ASN A 53 -4.42 -18.28 4.59
N ARG A 54 -3.42 -17.61 5.19
CA ARG A 54 -3.63 -16.62 6.22
C ARG A 54 -4.04 -15.29 5.55
N TYR A 55 -5.18 -14.76 5.93
CA TYR A 55 -5.64 -13.45 5.48
C TYR A 55 -4.68 -12.35 5.98
N LEU A 56 -4.24 -11.49 5.08
CA LEU A 56 -3.35 -10.36 5.36
C LEU A 56 -4.13 -9.06 5.49
N THR A 57 -4.70 -8.62 4.39
CA THR A 57 -5.42 -7.38 4.25
C THR A 57 -6.33 -7.41 3.02
N SER A 58 -7.16 -6.40 2.86
CA SER A 58 -7.95 -6.17 1.66
C SER A 58 -7.94 -4.70 1.31
N PHE A 59 -8.28 -4.35 0.07
CA PHE A 59 -8.72 -2.98 -0.16
C PHE A 59 -9.97 -2.73 0.68
N ALA A 60 -9.91 -1.74 1.58
CA ALA A 60 -10.96 -1.45 2.52
C ALA A 60 -12.31 -1.29 1.80
N LYS A 61 -13.34 -1.90 2.37
CA LYS A 61 -14.67 -1.91 1.77
C LYS A 61 -15.47 -0.69 2.26
N LYS A 62 -16.05 0.03 1.31
CA LYS A 62 -17.09 1.03 1.57
C LYS A 62 -18.30 0.62 0.76
N TRP A 63 -19.44 0.32 1.43
CA TRP A 63 -20.68 -0.07 0.77
C TRP A 63 -20.49 -1.31 -0.11
N ASP A 64 -19.79 -2.33 0.41
CA ASP A 64 -19.42 -3.57 -0.28
C ASP A 64 -18.51 -3.42 -1.51
N ARG A 65 -17.82 -2.29 -1.65
CA ARG A 65 -16.86 -2.03 -2.72
C ARG A 65 -15.47 -1.77 -2.14
N SER A 66 -14.45 -2.15 -2.90
CA SER A 66 -13.07 -1.76 -2.58
C SER A 66 -12.90 -0.25 -2.67
N TYR A 67 -12.16 0.32 -1.73
CA TYR A 67 -11.87 1.74 -1.72
C TYR A 67 -10.59 2.03 -2.49
N ILE A 68 -10.75 2.17 -3.78
CA ILE A 68 -9.74 2.73 -4.69
C ILE A 68 -10.47 3.81 -5.47
N SER A 69 -9.99 5.04 -5.40
CA SER A 69 -10.64 6.16 -6.03
C SER A 69 -9.68 7.07 -6.77
N HIS A 70 -10.20 7.67 -7.82
CA HIS A 70 -9.59 8.81 -8.49
C HIS A 70 -10.23 10.09 -7.95
N ILE A 71 -9.41 10.99 -7.46
CA ILE A 71 -9.84 12.26 -6.84
C ILE A 71 -9.29 13.40 -7.67
N ILE A 72 -10.11 14.44 -7.89
CA ILE A 72 -9.68 15.71 -8.46
C ILE A 72 -9.76 16.77 -7.37
N LYS A 73 -8.62 17.38 -7.03
CA LYS A 73 -8.52 18.46 -6.06
C LYS A 73 -7.78 19.63 -6.67
N ASN A 74 -8.40 20.80 -6.72
CA ASN A 74 -7.82 22.02 -7.30
C ASN A 74 -7.37 21.86 -8.77
N GLY A 75 -8.06 21.01 -9.55
CA GLY A 75 -7.71 20.71 -10.94
C GLY A 75 -6.60 19.67 -11.11
N GLU A 76 -6.02 19.16 -10.05
CA GLU A 76 -5.02 18.10 -10.06
C GLU A 76 -5.64 16.73 -9.74
N SER A 77 -5.15 15.70 -10.42
CA SER A 77 -5.58 14.31 -10.26
C SER A 77 -4.77 13.59 -9.19
N TYR A 78 -5.45 12.77 -8.40
CA TYR A 78 -4.83 11.91 -7.39
C TYR A 78 -5.48 10.53 -7.42
N MET A 79 -4.67 9.50 -7.17
CA MET A 79 -5.16 8.15 -6.87
C MET A 79 -5.05 7.91 -5.37
N ASP A 80 -6.15 7.44 -4.81
CA ASP A 80 -6.29 7.15 -3.40
C ASP A 80 -6.70 5.69 -3.20
N ALA A 81 -5.94 4.95 -2.38
CA ALA A 81 -6.16 3.54 -2.10
C ALA A 81 -6.12 3.28 -0.60
N HIS A 82 -7.10 2.55 -0.09
CA HIS A 82 -7.20 2.24 1.33
C HIS A 82 -7.08 0.73 1.55
N LEU A 83 -6.18 0.33 2.42
CA LEU A 83 -6.06 -1.05 2.91
C LEU A 83 -6.64 -1.18 4.31
N SER A 84 -7.27 -2.32 4.56
CA SER A 84 -7.86 -2.64 5.87
C SER A 84 -6.76 -2.89 6.89
N VAL A 85 -6.96 -2.38 8.10
CA VAL A 85 -6.12 -2.61 9.27
C VAL A 85 -7.00 -3.21 10.37
N ASP A 86 -6.59 -4.38 10.90
CA ASP A 86 -7.34 -5.08 11.94
C ASP A 86 -7.17 -4.43 13.32
N ILE A 87 -8.08 -4.77 14.23
CA ILE A 87 -8.00 -4.34 15.62
C ILE A 87 -6.72 -4.88 16.25
N GLY A 88 -5.90 -3.99 16.83
CA GLY A 88 -4.64 -4.35 17.46
C GLY A 88 -3.46 -4.55 16.49
N GLU A 89 -3.70 -4.50 15.18
CA GLU A 89 -2.63 -4.51 14.18
C GLU A 89 -1.79 -3.23 14.27
N LYS A 90 -0.47 -3.39 14.25
CA LYS A 90 0.50 -2.29 14.33
C LYS A 90 1.25 -2.18 13.02
N LEU A 91 1.40 -0.96 12.54
CA LEU A 91 2.12 -0.64 11.32
C LEU A 91 3.42 0.12 11.67
N TYR A 92 4.50 -0.21 10.95
CA TYR A 92 5.86 0.28 11.17
C TYR A 92 6.48 0.72 9.84
N GLY A 93 7.56 1.49 9.85
CA GLY A 93 8.32 1.86 8.65
C GLY A 93 8.18 3.31 8.27
N LEU A 94 7.99 3.59 6.96
CA LEU A 94 7.92 4.93 6.36
C LEU A 94 9.24 5.72 6.40
N GLY A 95 10.38 5.00 6.43
CA GLY A 95 11.71 5.60 6.42
C GLY A 95 12.20 6.08 7.80
N GLU A 96 13.23 6.93 7.80
CA GLU A 96 13.82 7.50 9.00
C GLU A 96 13.07 8.77 9.40
N ARG A 97 12.30 8.68 10.49
CA ARG A 97 11.48 9.79 11.00
C ARG A 97 11.61 9.93 12.50
N PHE A 98 11.62 11.17 12.96
CA PHE A 98 11.64 11.51 14.39
C PHE A 98 10.23 11.44 15.01
N THR A 99 9.52 10.34 14.76
CA THR A 99 8.17 10.07 15.27
C THR A 99 8.12 8.69 15.91
N ASN A 100 7.00 8.34 16.52
CA ASN A 100 6.82 7.04 17.15
C ASN A 100 7.10 5.88 16.18
N LEU A 101 7.70 4.81 16.68
CA LEU A 101 7.99 3.59 15.89
C LEU A 101 6.72 2.97 15.32
N VAL A 102 5.65 2.88 16.12
CA VAL A 102 4.31 2.50 15.67
C VAL A 102 3.69 3.68 14.95
N LYS A 103 3.28 3.47 13.71
CA LYS A 103 2.77 4.53 12.83
C LYS A 103 1.25 4.74 12.92
N ASN A 104 0.52 3.85 13.59
CA ASN A 104 -0.92 4.01 13.78
C ASN A 104 -1.25 5.37 14.42
N GLY A 105 -2.18 6.10 13.81
CA GLY A 105 -2.58 7.45 14.20
C GLY A 105 -1.72 8.58 13.60
N GLN A 106 -0.79 8.26 12.67
CA GLN A 106 0.06 9.26 12.03
C GLN A 106 -0.37 9.54 10.60
N SER A 107 -0.35 10.82 10.23
CA SER A 107 -0.36 11.31 8.85
C SER A 107 1.07 11.60 8.43
N VAL A 108 1.48 11.15 7.25
CA VAL A 108 2.87 11.25 6.78
C VAL A 108 2.89 11.64 5.32
N ASP A 109 3.33 12.86 5.04
CA ASP A 109 3.65 13.29 3.69
C ASP A 109 5.13 13.01 3.39
N MET A 110 5.36 12.27 2.29
CA MET A 110 6.70 11.87 1.90
C MET A 110 7.24 12.78 0.81
N TRP A 111 8.26 13.51 1.19
CA TRP A 111 9.11 14.27 0.30
C TRP A 111 10.51 14.33 0.88
N ASN A 112 11.53 13.96 0.11
CA ASN A 112 12.91 14.00 0.59
C ASN A 112 13.41 15.43 0.62
N GLU A 113 13.57 15.96 1.81
CA GLU A 113 14.06 17.31 2.06
C GLU A 113 14.88 17.33 3.35
N ASP A 114 15.85 18.24 3.42
CA ASP A 114 16.65 18.40 4.63
C ASP A 114 15.78 18.98 5.76
N GLY A 115 15.62 18.20 6.80
CA GLY A 115 14.82 18.53 7.97
C GLY A 115 15.58 18.35 9.27
N GLY A 116 15.36 19.26 10.22
CA GLY A 116 15.89 19.12 11.58
C GLY A 116 15.08 18.12 12.42
N THR A 117 15.61 17.75 13.58
CA THR A 117 15.01 16.79 14.52
C THR A 117 13.63 17.18 15.06
N CYS A 118 13.22 18.44 14.85
CA CYS A 118 11.94 18.99 15.30
C CYS A 118 10.92 19.14 14.16
N THR A 119 11.17 18.55 12.99
CA THR A 119 10.29 18.65 11.83
C THR A 119 9.81 17.29 11.36
N GLU A 120 8.69 17.25 10.61
CA GLU A 120 8.20 16.06 9.94
C GLU A 120 8.98 15.74 8.66
N ILE A 121 9.84 16.64 8.21
CA ILE A 121 10.66 16.51 7.02
C ILE A 121 11.78 15.49 7.28
N ALA A 122 12.03 14.64 6.32
CA ALA A 122 13.10 13.64 6.38
C ALA A 122 13.78 13.49 5.03
N TYR A 123 15.09 13.24 5.04
CA TYR A 123 15.81 12.94 3.78
C TYR A 123 15.80 11.47 3.38
N LYS A 124 15.28 10.59 4.22
CA LYS A 124 15.18 9.17 3.90
C LYS A 124 13.76 8.68 4.07
N ASN A 125 12.92 9.07 3.12
CA ASN A 125 11.57 8.56 3.01
C ASN A 125 11.58 7.25 2.24
N ILE A 126 10.92 6.23 2.79
CA ILE A 126 10.73 4.93 2.15
C ILE A 126 9.22 4.67 2.15
N PRO A 127 8.54 4.71 0.99
CA PRO A 127 7.09 4.52 0.91
C PRO A 127 6.69 3.05 1.11
N PHE A 128 7.17 2.48 2.20
CA PHE A 128 6.95 1.11 2.64
C PHE A 128 6.55 1.08 4.11
N TYR A 129 5.48 0.37 4.41
CA TYR A 129 5.15 0.01 5.78
C TYR A 129 5.09 -1.51 5.96
N LEU A 130 5.37 -1.95 7.19
CA LEU A 130 5.37 -3.34 7.63
C LEU A 130 4.30 -3.54 8.69
N SER A 131 3.43 -4.53 8.50
CA SER A 131 2.39 -4.89 9.44
C SER A 131 2.84 -5.96 10.42
N SER A 132 2.40 -5.84 11.69
CA SER A 132 2.56 -6.89 12.71
C SER A 132 1.93 -8.24 12.31
N LYS A 133 1.07 -8.29 11.30
CA LYS A 133 0.51 -9.51 10.71
C LYS A 133 1.45 -10.23 9.75
N GLY A 134 2.65 -9.71 9.51
CA GLY A 134 3.64 -10.36 8.64
C GLY A 134 3.39 -10.09 7.16
N TYR A 135 3.03 -8.87 6.80
CA TYR A 135 3.04 -8.38 5.43
C TYR A 135 3.59 -6.96 5.38
N GLY A 136 4.05 -6.55 4.21
CA GLY A 136 4.45 -5.19 3.92
C GLY A 136 3.68 -4.63 2.72
N VAL A 137 3.61 -3.31 2.64
CA VAL A 137 3.04 -2.59 1.51
C VAL A 137 4.03 -1.55 1.04
N PHE A 138 4.36 -1.60 -0.24
CA PHE A 138 5.24 -0.66 -0.89
C PHE A 138 4.49 0.11 -1.98
N VAL A 139 4.61 1.43 -1.95
CA VAL A 139 4.10 2.31 -3.01
C VAL A 139 5.25 2.63 -3.95
N ASN A 140 5.22 2.09 -5.16
CA ASN A 140 6.26 2.30 -6.16
C ASN A 140 6.04 3.62 -6.91
N ASP A 141 6.29 4.71 -6.21
CA ASP A 141 6.24 6.07 -6.77
C ASP A 141 7.45 6.87 -6.29
N SER A 142 8.10 7.58 -7.21
CA SER A 142 9.25 8.45 -6.91
C SER A 142 8.84 9.90 -6.61
N GLY A 143 7.57 10.22 -6.76
CA GLY A 143 6.99 11.51 -6.41
C GLY A 143 6.50 11.58 -4.97
N PRO A 144 5.76 12.63 -4.64
CA PRO A 144 5.14 12.76 -3.33
C PRO A 144 4.13 11.62 -3.08
N VAL A 145 4.25 10.97 -1.93
CA VAL A 145 3.30 9.97 -1.45
C VAL A 145 2.79 10.40 -0.09
N SER A 146 1.48 10.44 0.08
CA SER A 146 0.84 10.73 1.35
C SER A 146 0.27 9.46 1.98
N PHE A 147 0.51 9.28 3.28
CA PHE A 147 -0.02 8.17 4.07
C PHE A 147 -0.85 8.67 5.23
N GLU A 148 -2.08 8.15 5.35
CA GLU A 148 -2.89 8.27 6.54
C GLU A 148 -2.96 6.89 7.21
N ILE A 149 -2.12 6.68 8.22
CA ILE A 149 -2.00 5.40 8.91
C ILE A 149 -2.94 5.36 10.11
N CYS A 150 -4.17 4.93 9.90
CA CYS A 150 -5.21 4.90 10.94
C CYS A 150 -5.48 6.27 11.59
N SER A 151 -5.13 7.37 10.94
CA SER A 151 -5.27 8.74 11.42
C SER A 151 -6.66 9.30 11.14
N GLU A 152 -7.17 9.15 9.93
CA GLU A 152 -8.54 9.54 9.59
C GLU A 152 -9.56 8.45 9.99
N GLN A 153 -9.21 7.19 9.81
CA GLN A 153 -10.04 6.05 10.19
C GLN A 153 -9.19 4.93 10.78
N VAL A 154 -9.51 4.53 11.99
CA VAL A 154 -8.73 3.58 12.81
C VAL A 154 -8.52 2.20 12.18
N SER A 155 -9.36 1.82 11.23
CA SER A 155 -9.33 0.52 10.53
C SER A 155 -8.74 0.59 9.12
N ARG A 156 -8.02 1.69 8.76
CA ARG A 156 -7.51 1.88 7.40
C ARG A 156 -6.10 2.46 7.37
N ALA A 157 -5.29 1.97 6.45
CA ALA A 157 -4.10 2.64 5.96
C ALA A 157 -4.42 3.18 4.56
N GLN A 158 -4.35 4.50 4.40
CA GLN A 158 -4.65 5.18 3.14
C GLN A 158 -3.35 5.62 2.49
N MET A 159 -3.28 5.52 1.18
CA MET A 159 -2.13 5.94 0.38
C MET A 159 -2.64 6.78 -0.78
N CYS A 160 -2.14 8.00 -0.88
CA CYS A 160 -2.50 8.92 -1.93
C CYS A 160 -1.26 9.29 -2.74
N VAL A 161 -1.37 9.18 -4.06
CA VAL A 161 -0.33 9.59 -4.99
C VAL A 161 -0.93 10.53 -6.04
N PRO A 162 -0.16 11.53 -6.48
CA PRO A 162 -0.62 12.38 -7.55
C PRO A 162 -0.64 11.63 -8.88
N GLY A 163 -1.62 11.93 -9.74
CA GLY A 163 -1.81 11.34 -11.07
C GLY A 163 -2.99 10.40 -11.13
N GLU A 164 -3.03 9.58 -12.17
CA GLU A 164 -4.15 8.70 -12.49
C GLU A 164 -3.80 7.20 -12.33
N LYS A 165 -2.66 6.92 -11.71
CA LYS A 165 -2.17 5.57 -11.49
C LYS A 165 -1.51 5.47 -10.12
N ILE A 166 -1.81 4.41 -9.41
CA ILE A 166 -1.08 3.98 -8.21
C ILE A 166 -0.47 2.59 -8.47
N ASP A 167 0.78 2.41 -8.07
CA ASP A 167 1.52 1.14 -8.19
C ASP A 167 1.82 0.64 -6.78
N LEU A 168 1.12 -0.42 -6.37
CA LEU A 168 1.18 -0.98 -5.02
C LEU A 168 1.68 -2.42 -5.06
N MET A 169 2.59 -2.75 -4.16
CA MET A 169 3.05 -4.11 -3.92
C MET A 169 2.64 -4.56 -2.53
N ILE A 170 1.91 -5.67 -2.46
CA ILE A 170 1.59 -6.37 -1.22
C ILE A 170 2.56 -7.54 -1.07
N ILE A 171 3.38 -7.49 -0.05
CA ILE A 171 4.50 -8.41 0.17
C ILE A 171 4.21 -9.24 1.41
N GLY A 172 3.88 -10.51 1.24
CA GLY A 172 3.62 -11.44 2.33
C GLY A 172 4.89 -12.08 2.89
N GLY A 173 4.80 -12.54 4.14
CA GLY A 173 5.83 -13.34 4.79
C GLY A 173 5.24 -14.19 5.89
N GLU A 174 5.98 -15.18 6.40
CA GLU A 174 5.53 -16.00 7.55
C GLU A 174 5.31 -15.14 8.80
N ASN A 175 6.12 -14.09 8.92
CA ASN A 175 6.11 -13.10 9.98
C ASN A 175 6.68 -11.78 9.45
N MET A 176 6.81 -10.77 10.31
CA MET A 176 7.37 -9.46 9.93
C MET A 176 8.77 -9.56 9.31
N LYS A 177 9.64 -10.41 9.89
CA LYS A 177 11.00 -10.60 9.38
C LYS A 177 10.99 -11.21 7.98
N GLY A 178 10.12 -12.20 7.75
CA GLY A 178 9.94 -12.81 6.43
C GLY A 178 9.41 -11.83 5.40
N ALA A 179 8.41 -11.02 5.75
CA ALA A 179 7.88 -9.98 4.87
C ALA A 179 8.96 -8.91 4.53
N LEU A 180 9.75 -8.50 5.51
CA LEU A 180 10.84 -7.56 5.29
C LEU A 180 11.94 -8.16 4.40
N SER A 181 12.30 -9.44 4.63
CA SER A 181 13.28 -10.15 3.78
C SER A 181 12.81 -10.29 2.33
N ASN A 182 11.52 -10.44 2.10
CA ASN A 182 10.95 -10.52 0.76
C ASN A 182 10.85 -9.14 0.09
N TYR A 183 10.93 -8.05 0.86
CA TYR A 183 11.01 -6.68 0.35
C TYR A 183 12.43 -6.30 -0.08
N CYS A 184 13.48 -6.74 0.66
CA CYS A 184 14.89 -6.43 0.40
C CYS A 184 15.49 -7.26 -0.72
#